data_487ad1290979d489aa4798c1d65223d1
#
_entry.id   487ad1290979d489aa4798c1d65223d1
#
_cell.length_a   1.000
_cell.length_b   1.000
_cell.length_c   1.000
_cell.angle_alpha   90.00
_cell.angle_beta   90.00
_cell.angle_gamma   90.00
#
_symmetry.space_group_name_H-M   'P 1'
#
loop_
_entity.id
_entity.type
_entity.pdbx_description
1 polymer ?
#
loop_
_entity_poly.entity_id
_entity_poly.type
_entity_poly.pdbx_seq_one_letter_code
_entity_poly.pdbx_strand_id
1 'polypeptide(L)'
;MRRLPDILVSLVVLVLQAGCTPTPQNVQTSDALPPIYPDYCNVTIPKNIAPLNFLLRGEVEAVQVKAGDVTINVRGNEVTFDEGKWRQLLAERQDISVVVTALQDGEWTEYKPFHWYVTGDMIDPWLSYRLIEPDYEIWSRLQIKQRCVENFDERTLSDWQHADNQCMNCHTTAHQDPTLSMMYVRGPQGGAFLNQNGKLRKLAIKTADMVSGSVYFGFSPSGRYITFSTNVIVPAFHSKAGKRLEVFDSKSDVYVADLQENRIIRSPLLNDSTMLETFPTFSPDGHYIYYCVARHVRLPQELKQLQYALVRIPFDETTGSIGTQVDTVYQSRSVCHPRISPDGRYALFSVQDYGTFPIWHQESDLCMMDLTTGAVDTLTAVNSNRSDTYHSWSSNGRWFVFASKRDDGLFGKPYFCYVDRHGKAHKPFCLPQRSPAFYDNTLKSFNAPELSKGMIPFDAKDIEQAMRQEAEVFR
;
A
#
# COMPACT_ATOMS: atom_id res chain seq x y z
N MET A 1 -12.22 65.51 50.31
CA MET A 1 -12.91 64.22 50.54
C MET A 1 -13.27 63.62 49.20
N ARG A 2 -12.47 62.71 48.67
CA ARG A 2 -12.73 61.95 47.43
C ARG A 2 -12.95 60.47 47.82
N ARG A 3 -14.13 59.94 47.52
CA ARG A 3 -14.47 58.54 47.77
C ARG A 3 -13.81 57.63 46.68
N LEU A 4 -13.13 56.57 47.07
CA LEU A 4 -12.68 55.46 46.19
C LEU A 4 -13.89 54.57 45.93
N PRO A 5 -13.99 53.99 44.70
CA PRO A 5 -14.98 52.97 44.45
C PRO A 5 -14.43 51.59 44.82
N ASP A 6 -15.25 50.80 45.47
CA ASP A 6 -14.99 49.40 45.82
C ASP A 6 -14.94 48.56 44.53
N ILE A 7 -13.77 47.92 44.29
CA ILE A 7 -13.57 46.93 43.23
C ILE A 7 -13.92 45.56 43.82
N LEU A 8 -15.06 45.04 43.43
CA LEU A 8 -15.50 43.67 43.74
C LEU A 8 -14.66 42.70 42.87
N VAL A 9 -13.69 42.02 43.45
CA VAL A 9 -12.93 40.95 42.79
C VAL A 9 -13.74 39.67 42.88
N SER A 10 -14.43 39.33 41.79
CA SER A 10 -15.07 38.01 41.65
C SER A 10 -14.02 36.96 41.36
N LEU A 11 -13.71 36.15 42.36
CA LEU A 11 -12.85 34.96 42.22
C LEU A 11 -13.63 33.85 41.52
N VAL A 12 -13.43 33.69 40.23
CA VAL A 12 -13.93 32.50 39.49
C VAL A 12 -13.06 31.33 39.86
N VAL A 13 -13.54 30.49 40.75
CA VAL A 13 -12.90 29.20 41.07
C VAL A 13 -13.23 28.23 39.90
N LEU A 14 -12.28 28.08 38.98
CA LEU A 14 -12.32 27.01 38.00
C LEU A 14 -12.05 25.68 38.74
N VAL A 15 -13.10 24.96 39.10
CA VAL A 15 -12.99 23.58 39.59
C VAL A 15 -12.60 22.72 38.39
N LEU A 16 -11.32 22.46 38.23
CA LEU A 16 -10.83 21.35 37.42
C LEU A 16 -11.32 20.04 38.04
N GLN A 17 -12.45 19.56 37.58
CA GLN A 17 -12.89 18.20 37.88
C GLN A 17 -11.90 17.24 37.15
N ALA A 18 -10.84 16.89 37.84
CA ALA A 18 -10.09 15.66 37.54
C ALA A 18 -11.02 14.49 37.89
N GLY A 19 -12.03 14.25 37.05
CA GLY A 19 -12.96 13.15 37.21
C GLY A 19 -12.18 11.86 36.91
N CYS A 20 -12.12 10.92 37.88
CA CYS A 20 -11.64 9.58 37.66
C CYS A 20 -12.33 8.97 36.43
N THR A 21 -11.56 8.26 35.57
CA THR A 21 -12.15 7.49 34.47
C THR A 21 -13.13 6.48 35.06
N PRO A 22 -14.40 6.41 34.58
CA PRO A 22 -15.37 5.47 35.10
C PRO A 22 -14.85 4.04 34.93
N THR A 23 -15.11 3.17 35.91
CA THR A 23 -14.81 1.74 35.83
C THR A 23 -16.10 0.95 35.70
N PRO A 24 -16.10 -0.19 34.96
CA PRO A 24 -17.30 -0.99 34.75
C PRO A 24 -17.98 -1.43 36.05
N GLN A 25 -19.30 -1.18 36.12
CA GLN A 25 -20.19 -1.62 37.20
C GLN A 25 -21.51 -2.12 36.62
N ASN A 26 -22.10 -3.16 37.18
CA ASN A 26 -23.38 -3.75 36.73
C ASN A 26 -23.33 -4.07 35.20
N VAL A 27 -22.27 -4.73 34.74
CA VAL A 27 -21.98 -4.99 33.35
C VAL A 27 -22.98 -5.97 32.74
N GLN A 28 -23.61 -5.59 31.64
CA GLN A 28 -24.39 -6.48 30.77
C GLN A 28 -23.45 -7.13 29.75
N THR A 29 -23.76 -8.33 29.28
CA THR A 29 -22.98 -9.02 28.24
C THR A 29 -23.68 -8.99 26.90
N SER A 30 -22.88 -8.88 25.83
CA SER A 30 -23.34 -8.92 24.43
C SER A 30 -22.62 -10.03 23.67
N ASP A 31 -23.35 -10.78 22.85
CA ASP A 31 -22.79 -11.79 21.93
C ASP A 31 -22.20 -11.17 20.64
N ALA A 32 -22.35 -9.85 20.46
CA ALA A 32 -21.78 -9.14 19.33
C ALA A 32 -20.31 -8.80 19.55
N LEU A 33 -19.52 -8.81 18.48
CA LEU A 33 -18.18 -8.22 18.50
C LEU A 33 -18.26 -6.70 18.71
N PRO A 34 -17.27 -6.07 19.38
CA PRO A 34 -17.26 -4.63 19.56
C PRO A 34 -17.13 -3.93 18.20
N PRO A 35 -17.87 -2.82 17.95
CA PRO A 35 -17.79 -2.05 16.72
C PRO A 35 -16.54 -1.16 16.70
N ILE A 36 -15.36 -1.77 16.73
CA ILE A 36 -14.07 -1.06 16.72
C ILE A 36 -13.66 -0.65 15.31
N TYR A 37 -12.94 0.45 15.21
CA TYR A 37 -12.38 0.95 13.97
C TYR A 37 -10.93 1.47 14.17
N PRO A 38 -9.97 1.04 13.32
CA PRO A 38 -10.10 0.00 12.30
C PRO A 38 -10.52 -1.37 12.87
N ASP A 39 -11.07 -2.25 12.03
CA ASP A 39 -11.47 -3.60 12.46
C ASP A 39 -10.24 -4.50 12.70
N TYR A 40 -9.85 -4.59 13.96
CA TYR A 40 -8.77 -5.45 14.42
C TYR A 40 -9.27 -6.73 15.11
N CYS A 41 -10.56 -7.07 14.99
CA CYS A 41 -11.10 -8.30 15.58
C CYS A 41 -10.58 -9.55 14.87
N ASN A 42 -10.04 -10.50 15.61
CA ASN A 42 -9.61 -11.82 15.12
C ASN A 42 -8.60 -11.74 13.95
N VAL A 43 -7.56 -10.93 14.09
CA VAL A 43 -6.50 -10.76 13.11
C VAL A 43 -5.19 -11.43 13.53
N THR A 44 -4.40 -11.89 12.54
CA THR A 44 -3.03 -12.34 12.77
C THR A 44 -2.09 -11.15 12.59
N ILE A 45 -1.20 -10.92 13.56
CA ILE A 45 -0.27 -9.79 13.59
C ILE A 45 1.17 -10.25 13.80
N PRO A 46 2.17 -9.54 13.27
CA PRO A 46 3.58 -9.83 13.54
C PRO A 46 4.00 -9.27 14.91
N LYS A 47 5.04 -9.85 15.50
CA LYS A 47 5.60 -9.36 16.78
C LYS A 47 6.11 -7.93 16.73
N ASN A 48 6.45 -7.44 15.55
CA ASN A 48 7.05 -6.12 15.35
C ASN A 48 6.09 -5.08 14.76
N ILE A 49 4.80 -5.18 15.08
CA ILE A 49 3.83 -4.15 14.64
C ILE A 49 3.62 -3.08 15.72
N ALA A 50 3.41 -1.85 15.32
CA ALA A 50 2.99 -0.75 16.20
C ALA A 50 1.65 -1.06 16.89
N PRO A 51 1.34 -0.39 18.01
CA PRO A 51 0.09 -0.59 18.72
C PRO A 51 -1.15 -0.50 17.84
N LEU A 52 -2.03 -1.49 17.95
CA LEU A 52 -3.33 -1.51 17.28
C LEU A 52 -4.30 -0.55 17.99
N ASN A 53 -4.01 0.73 17.91
CA ASN A 53 -4.89 1.76 18.45
C ASN A 53 -6.21 1.80 17.64
N PHE A 54 -7.33 1.88 18.32
CA PHE A 54 -8.65 1.87 17.69
C PHE A 54 -9.63 2.80 18.41
N LEU A 55 -10.70 3.15 17.74
CA LEU A 55 -11.85 3.80 18.38
C LEU A 55 -13.07 2.85 18.35
N LEU A 56 -13.97 3.07 19.29
CA LEU A 56 -15.27 2.38 19.32
C LEU A 56 -16.30 3.27 18.62
N ARG A 57 -17.03 2.72 17.64
CA ARG A 57 -18.08 3.47 16.92
C ARG A 57 -19.32 3.65 17.79
N GLY A 58 -20.03 4.77 17.59
CA GLY A 58 -21.23 5.16 18.33
C GLY A 58 -20.94 6.22 19.37
N GLU A 59 -21.97 6.59 20.13
CA GLU A 59 -21.88 7.53 21.24
C GLU A 59 -21.39 6.79 22.49
N VAL A 60 -20.11 6.93 22.83
CA VAL A 60 -19.42 6.20 23.88
C VAL A 60 -18.88 7.18 24.92
N GLU A 61 -19.26 7.00 26.18
CA GLU A 61 -18.83 7.83 27.30
C GLU A 61 -17.50 7.38 27.89
N ALA A 62 -17.27 6.07 27.94
CA ALA A 62 -16.03 5.46 28.44
C ALA A 62 -15.83 4.04 27.88
N VAL A 63 -14.57 3.62 27.82
CA VAL A 63 -14.19 2.28 27.38
C VAL A 63 -13.18 1.70 28.36
N GLN A 64 -13.37 0.43 28.71
CA GLN A 64 -12.33 -0.42 29.30
C GLN A 64 -11.93 -1.48 28.28
N VAL A 65 -10.62 -1.64 28.08
CA VAL A 65 -10.05 -2.74 27.26
C VAL A 65 -9.15 -3.58 28.14
N LYS A 66 -9.34 -4.89 28.08
CA LYS A 66 -8.43 -5.88 28.66
C LYS A 66 -7.81 -6.68 27.52
N ALA A 67 -6.50 -6.61 27.36
CA ALA A 67 -5.74 -7.35 26.35
C ALA A 67 -4.62 -8.10 27.06
N GLY A 68 -4.79 -9.41 27.25
CA GLY A 68 -3.91 -10.20 28.13
C GLY A 68 -3.86 -9.58 29.53
N ASP A 69 -2.65 -9.17 29.98
CA ASP A 69 -2.44 -8.55 31.29
C ASP A 69 -2.53 -7.02 31.27
N VAL A 70 -2.76 -6.44 30.10
CA VAL A 70 -2.88 -4.99 29.94
C VAL A 70 -4.34 -4.56 30.10
N THR A 71 -4.59 -3.62 31.02
CA THR A 71 -5.91 -2.99 31.17
C THR A 71 -5.80 -1.49 30.87
N ILE A 72 -6.67 -0.99 30.01
CA ILE A 72 -6.78 0.41 29.62
C ILE A 72 -8.20 0.89 29.97
N ASN A 73 -8.29 2.05 30.62
CA ASN A 73 -9.55 2.75 30.86
C ASN A 73 -9.45 4.14 30.26
N VAL A 74 -10.40 4.51 29.40
CA VAL A 74 -10.45 5.81 28.75
C VAL A 74 -11.83 6.44 28.89
N ARG A 75 -11.88 7.77 28.94
CA ARG A 75 -13.11 8.55 28.68
C ARG A 75 -13.25 8.75 27.20
N GLY A 76 -14.48 8.68 26.68
CA GLY A 76 -14.75 8.69 25.25
C GLY A 76 -14.44 7.33 24.60
N ASN A 77 -14.19 7.35 23.31
CA ASN A 77 -14.15 6.14 22.48
C ASN A 77 -12.78 5.79 21.92
N GLU A 78 -11.73 6.60 22.12
CA GLU A 78 -10.40 6.39 21.54
C GLU A 78 -9.50 5.59 22.48
N VAL A 79 -9.06 4.41 22.05
CA VAL A 79 -8.20 3.49 22.80
C VAL A 79 -6.80 3.54 22.23
N THR A 80 -5.83 3.86 23.08
CA THR A 80 -4.41 3.88 22.72
C THR A 80 -3.60 3.01 23.68
N PHE A 81 -2.65 2.24 23.14
CA PHE A 81 -1.74 1.42 23.92
C PHE A 81 -0.40 2.13 24.09
N ASP A 82 0.17 2.01 25.30
CA ASP A 82 1.55 2.38 25.55
C ASP A 82 2.49 1.49 24.72
N GLU A 83 3.42 2.08 23.97
CA GLU A 83 4.31 1.34 23.06
C GLU A 83 5.21 0.32 23.80
N GLY A 84 5.64 0.61 25.04
CA GLY A 84 6.47 -0.29 25.82
C GLY A 84 5.69 -1.52 26.30
N LYS A 85 4.49 -1.30 26.87
CA LYS A 85 3.57 -2.37 27.28
C LYS A 85 3.11 -3.19 26.09
N TRP A 86 2.85 -2.57 24.95
CA TRP A 86 2.50 -3.25 23.71
C TRP A 86 3.58 -4.21 23.24
N ARG A 87 4.85 -3.74 23.17
CA ARG A 87 5.97 -4.61 22.79
C ARG A 87 6.15 -5.79 23.75
N GLN A 88 6.00 -5.56 25.05
CA GLN A 88 6.05 -6.63 26.04
C GLN A 88 4.92 -7.64 25.82
N LEU A 89 3.69 -7.19 25.61
CA LEU A 89 2.53 -8.04 25.35
C LEU A 89 2.76 -8.95 24.13
N LEU A 90 3.29 -8.41 23.01
CA LEU A 90 3.58 -9.16 21.79
C LEU A 90 4.77 -10.12 21.95
N ALA A 91 5.74 -9.80 22.81
CA ALA A 91 6.89 -10.67 23.05
C ALA A 91 6.52 -11.93 23.85
N GLU A 92 5.59 -11.79 24.79
CA GLU A 92 5.25 -12.84 25.75
C GLU A 92 4.13 -13.77 25.30
N ARG A 93 3.28 -13.34 24.35
CA ARG A 93 2.06 -14.09 23.98
C ARG A 93 1.94 -14.35 22.49
N GLN A 94 1.41 -15.53 22.16
CA GLN A 94 1.05 -15.91 20.79
C GLN A 94 -0.45 -15.77 20.51
N ASP A 95 -1.27 -15.74 21.54
CA ASP A 95 -2.72 -15.54 21.49
C ASP A 95 -3.10 -14.58 22.61
N ILE A 96 -3.66 -13.42 22.21
CA ILE A 96 -4.07 -12.36 23.10
C ILE A 96 -5.59 -12.25 23.03
N SER A 97 -6.27 -12.69 24.08
CA SER A 97 -7.70 -12.43 24.22
C SER A 97 -7.93 -10.95 24.55
N VAL A 98 -8.83 -10.33 23.83
CA VAL A 98 -9.19 -8.91 23.97
C VAL A 98 -10.66 -8.80 24.35
N VAL A 99 -10.93 -8.16 25.48
CA VAL A 99 -12.27 -7.87 25.99
C VAL A 99 -12.47 -6.36 25.97
N VAL A 100 -13.53 -5.91 25.34
CA VAL A 100 -13.93 -4.49 25.29
C VAL A 100 -15.24 -4.31 26.05
N THR A 101 -15.24 -3.39 27.02
CA THR A 101 -16.44 -3.02 27.79
C THR A 101 -16.66 -1.52 27.60
N ALA A 102 -17.84 -1.11 27.15
CA ALA A 102 -18.17 0.28 26.88
C ALA A 102 -19.33 0.79 27.73
N LEU A 103 -19.24 2.04 28.14
CA LEU A 103 -20.32 2.81 28.74
C LEU A 103 -21.05 3.60 27.66
N GLN A 104 -22.31 3.29 27.46
CA GLN A 104 -23.20 3.96 26.49
C GLN A 104 -24.56 4.14 27.17
N ASP A 105 -25.15 5.33 27.05
CA ASP A 105 -26.44 5.67 27.66
C ASP A 105 -26.50 5.35 29.17
N GLY A 106 -25.35 5.50 29.87
CA GLY A 106 -25.25 5.21 31.31
C GLY A 106 -25.17 3.72 31.68
N GLU A 107 -25.14 2.81 30.71
CA GLU A 107 -25.05 1.36 30.93
C GLU A 107 -23.73 0.79 30.43
N TRP A 108 -23.13 -0.14 31.19
CA TRP A 108 -21.92 -0.86 30.81
C TRP A 108 -22.25 -2.15 30.06
N THR A 109 -21.73 -2.30 28.85
CA THR A 109 -21.86 -3.50 28.03
C THR A 109 -20.47 -4.11 27.74
N GLU A 110 -20.27 -5.35 28.13
CA GLU A 110 -19.12 -6.15 27.73
C GLU A 110 -19.44 -6.91 26.44
N TYR A 111 -18.64 -6.63 25.41
CA TYR A 111 -18.78 -7.27 24.11
C TYR A 111 -18.13 -8.64 24.08
N LYS A 112 -18.53 -9.46 23.08
CA LYS A 112 -17.91 -10.76 22.83
C LYS A 112 -16.40 -10.60 22.69
N PRO A 113 -15.59 -11.38 23.42
CA PRO A 113 -14.14 -11.38 23.28
C PRO A 113 -13.70 -11.72 21.87
N PHE A 114 -12.58 -11.12 21.43
CA PHE A 114 -11.91 -11.44 20.19
C PHE A 114 -10.41 -11.67 20.44
N HIS A 115 -9.68 -12.13 19.42
CA HIS A 115 -8.28 -12.51 19.57
C HIS A 115 -7.35 -11.77 18.62
N TRP A 116 -6.13 -11.48 19.07
CA TRP A 116 -4.98 -11.16 18.25
C TRP A 116 -4.03 -12.36 18.29
N TYR A 117 -3.83 -12.96 17.12
CA TYR A 117 -2.91 -14.08 16.94
C TYR A 117 -1.55 -13.56 16.56
N VAL A 118 -0.55 -13.72 17.43
CA VAL A 118 0.79 -13.17 17.24
C VAL A 118 1.71 -14.22 16.62
N THR A 119 2.17 -13.95 15.38
CA THR A 119 3.12 -14.85 14.71
C THR A 119 4.57 -14.39 14.92
N GLY A 120 5.51 -15.38 14.92
CA GLY A 120 6.94 -15.12 14.92
C GLY A 120 7.51 -14.65 13.59
N ASP A 121 6.72 -14.72 12.51
CA ASP A 121 7.12 -14.25 11.19
C ASP A 121 7.03 -12.72 11.15
N MET A 122 8.18 -12.06 11.31
CA MET A 122 8.29 -10.59 11.33
C MET A 122 7.93 -10.01 9.97
N ILE A 123 7.31 -8.82 9.96
CA ILE A 123 7.13 -8.03 8.74
C ILE A 123 8.33 -7.12 8.51
N ASP A 124 8.62 -6.75 7.26
CA ASP A 124 9.65 -5.73 6.99
C ASP A 124 9.30 -4.42 7.69
N PRO A 125 10.27 -3.76 8.35
CA PRO A 125 9.98 -2.67 9.30
C PRO A 125 9.55 -1.36 8.66
N TRP A 126 9.71 -1.19 7.35
CA TRP A 126 9.38 0.06 6.67
C TRP A 126 8.40 -0.16 5.53
N LEU A 127 7.46 0.77 5.41
CA LEU A 127 6.43 0.82 4.37
C LEU A 127 6.52 2.15 3.63
N SER A 128 6.85 2.14 2.36
CA SER A 128 6.68 3.30 1.48
C SER A 128 5.33 3.28 0.79
N TYR A 129 4.76 4.45 0.52
CA TYR A 129 3.50 4.59 -0.17
C TYR A 129 3.37 5.97 -0.83
N ARG A 130 2.61 6.02 -1.87
CA ARG A 130 2.17 7.27 -2.49
C ARG A 130 0.92 7.77 -1.78
N LEU A 131 1.00 8.96 -1.21
CA LEU A 131 -0.13 9.64 -0.60
C LEU A 131 -0.71 10.64 -1.60
N ILE A 132 -1.96 10.42 -2.00
CA ILE A 132 -2.63 11.19 -3.04
C ILE A 132 -3.94 11.76 -2.53
N GLU A 133 -4.20 13.02 -2.87
CA GLU A 133 -5.50 13.67 -2.67
C GLU A 133 -6.60 12.91 -3.43
N PRO A 134 -7.85 12.98 -3.00
CA PRO A 134 -8.94 12.40 -3.76
C PRO A 134 -9.07 13.13 -5.09
N ASP A 135 -9.39 12.33 -6.12
CA ASP A 135 -9.53 12.75 -7.49
C ASP A 135 -8.23 13.09 -8.25
N TYR A 136 -8.31 12.94 -9.57
CA TYR A 136 -7.24 13.28 -10.50
C TYR A 136 -6.93 14.77 -10.56
N GLU A 137 -7.79 15.62 -10.05
CA GLU A 137 -7.65 17.08 -10.14
C GLU A 137 -6.47 17.60 -9.32
N ILE A 138 -6.05 16.85 -8.27
CA ILE A 138 -4.98 17.30 -7.38
C ILE A 138 -3.76 16.37 -7.44
N TRP A 139 -3.57 15.69 -8.57
CA TRP A 139 -2.40 14.81 -8.80
C TRP A 139 -1.04 15.54 -8.65
N SER A 140 -1.00 16.87 -8.79
CA SER A 140 0.19 17.69 -8.58
C SER A 140 0.59 17.85 -7.10
N ARG A 141 -0.23 17.39 -6.15
CA ARG A 141 0.06 17.45 -4.70
C ARG A 141 0.41 16.08 -4.11
N LEU A 142 0.97 15.21 -4.91
CA LEU A 142 1.42 13.90 -4.47
C LEU A 142 2.60 13.98 -3.51
N GLN A 143 2.64 13.01 -2.59
CA GLN A 143 3.78 12.75 -1.73
C GLN A 143 4.14 11.27 -1.79
N ILE A 144 5.43 10.95 -1.74
CA ILE A 144 5.91 9.62 -1.43
C ILE A 144 6.46 9.67 -0.02
N LYS A 145 5.87 8.85 0.84
CA LYS A 145 6.23 8.77 2.24
C LYS A 145 6.76 7.39 2.58
N GLN A 146 7.52 7.32 3.65
CA GLN A 146 7.97 6.07 4.25
C GLN A 146 7.66 6.08 5.74
N ARG A 147 7.02 5.02 6.22
CA ARG A 147 6.53 4.83 7.56
C ARG A 147 7.18 3.61 8.21
N CYS A 148 7.68 3.75 9.44
CA CYS A 148 8.06 2.61 10.26
C CYS A 148 6.81 1.88 10.76
N VAL A 149 6.67 0.58 10.47
CA VAL A 149 5.50 -0.20 10.90
C VAL A 149 5.59 -0.65 12.36
N GLU A 150 6.79 -0.58 12.97
CA GLU A 150 7.06 -0.98 14.36
C GLU A 150 6.72 0.11 15.38
N ASN A 151 6.59 1.33 14.89
CA ASN A 151 6.22 2.53 15.65
C ASN A 151 5.41 3.47 14.77
N PHE A 152 5.37 4.76 15.10
CA PHE A 152 4.60 5.75 14.33
C PHE A 152 5.48 6.78 13.62
N ASP A 153 6.79 6.48 13.41
CA ASP A 153 7.69 7.38 12.72
C ASP A 153 7.43 7.39 11.22
N GLU A 154 7.29 8.57 10.65
CA GLU A 154 7.02 8.79 9.24
C GLU A 154 7.97 9.85 8.68
N ARG A 155 8.41 9.65 7.46
CA ARG A 155 9.23 10.62 6.73
C ARG A 155 8.73 10.80 5.31
N THR A 156 9.10 11.92 4.69
CA THR A 156 8.79 12.21 3.28
C THR A 156 10.00 11.90 2.42
N LEU A 157 9.84 11.00 1.45
CA LEU A 157 10.88 10.66 0.47
C LEU A 157 10.87 11.63 -0.70
N SER A 158 9.67 12.07 -1.11
CA SER A 158 9.50 13.09 -2.13
C SER A 158 8.15 13.75 -1.97
N ASP A 159 8.06 15.03 -2.29
CA ASP A 159 6.81 15.76 -2.30
C ASP A 159 6.74 16.73 -3.50
N TRP A 160 5.52 17.19 -3.77
CA TRP A 160 5.22 18.05 -4.90
C TRP A 160 5.97 19.40 -4.85
N GLN A 161 6.29 19.93 -3.67
CA GLN A 161 7.00 21.23 -3.53
C GLN A 161 8.45 21.10 -3.98
N HIS A 162 9.12 19.99 -3.64
CA HIS A 162 10.49 19.70 -4.06
C HIS A 162 10.59 19.11 -5.46
N ALA A 163 9.49 18.63 -6.02
CA ALA A 163 9.40 18.05 -7.36
C ALA A 163 8.85 19.04 -8.41
N ASP A 164 9.04 20.34 -8.23
CA ASP A 164 8.61 21.40 -9.17
C ASP A 164 7.11 21.30 -9.53
N ASN A 165 6.26 20.98 -8.55
CA ASN A 165 4.84 20.72 -8.71
C ASN A 165 4.50 19.60 -9.71
N GLN A 166 5.44 18.70 -9.96
CA GLN A 166 5.25 17.58 -10.90
C GLN A 166 4.71 16.32 -10.20
N CYS A 167 4.07 15.47 -10.99
CA CYS A 167 3.58 14.19 -10.54
C CYS A 167 4.73 13.21 -10.29
N MET A 168 4.71 12.55 -9.13
CA MET A 168 5.61 11.45 -8.76
C MET A 168 4.80 10.16 -8.77
N ASN A 169 5.07 9.27 -9.70
CA ASN A 169 4.11 8.21 -9.93
C ASN A 169 4.55 6.83 -9.44
N CYS A 170 5.79 6.45 -9.64
CA CYS A 170 6.28 5.11 -9.34
C CYS A 170 7.45 5.18 -8.38
N HIS A 171 7.44 4.31 -7.39
CA HIS A 171 8.58 4.04 -6.54
C HIS A 171 8.66 2.52 -6.34
N THR A 172 9.85 1.98 -6.25
CA THR A 172 10.09 0.57 -5.97
C THR A 172 11.47 0.35 -5.39
N THR A 173 11.61 -0.67 -4.59
CA THR A 173 12.89 -1.15 -4.05
C THR A 173 13.27 -2.48 -4.71
N ALA A 174 14.55 -2.73 -4.91
CA ALA A 174 15.03 -4.02 -5.38
C ALA A 174 14.95 -5.05 -4.25
N HIS A 175 14.01 -6.01 -4.35
CA HIS A 175 13.87 -7.10 -3.37
C HIS A 175 13.79 -6.61 -1.91
N GLN A 176 13.01 -5.53 -1.68
CA GLN A 176 12.84 -4.87 -0.39
C GLN A 176 14.16 -4.29 0.19
N ASP A 177 15.21 -4.15 -0.61
CA ASP A 177 16.48 -3.53 -0.19
C ASP A 177 16.37 -2.00 -0.31
N PRO A 178 16.44 -1.25 0.79
CA PRO A 178 16.31 0.21 0.76
C PRO A 178 17.51 0.89 0.08
N THR A 179 18.65 0.22 -0.05
CA THR A 179 19.86 0.78 -0.65
C THR A 179 19.84 0.80 -2.17
N LEU A 180 18.92 0.04 -2.79
CA LEU A 180 18.70 0.03 -4.23
C LEU A 180 17.22 0.26 -4.52
N SER A 181 16.88 1.43 -5.03
CA SER A 181 15.49 1.81 -5.31
C SER A 181 15.39 2.75 -6.50
N MET A 182 14.23 2.78 -7.11
CA MET A 182 13.91 3.66 -8.24
C MET A 182 12.65 4.46 -7.94
N MET A 183 12.63 5.73 -8.33
CA MET A 183 11.40 6.50 -8.42
C MET A 183 11.35 7.33 -9.69
N TYR A 184 10.15 7.73 -10.11
CA TYR A 184 9.94 8.52 -11.32
C TYR A 184 9.21 9.81 -11.00
N VAL A 185 9.77 10.94 -11.45
CA VAL A 185 9.15 12.26 -11.42
C VAL A 185 8.84 12.68 -12.85
N ARG A 186 7.63 13.12 -13.11
CA ARG A 186 7.22 13.65 -14.42
C ARG A 186 7.70 15.10 -14.61
N GLY A 187 7.52 15.64 -15.82
CA GLY A 187 7.79 17.02 -16.14
C GLY A 187 9.15 17.29 -16.77
N PRO A 188 9.43 18.54 -17.13
CA PRO A 188 10.63 18.91 -17.91
C PRO A 188 11.95 18.63 -17.21
N GLN A 189 11.99 18.78 -15.88
CA GLN A 189 13.16 18.45 -15.06
C GLN A 189 13.07 17.05 -14.44
N GLY A 190 12.02 16.30 -14.76
CA GLY A 190 11.79 14.95 -14.26
C GLY A 190 12.76 13.92 -14.83
N GLY A 191 12.46 12.65 -14.56
CA GLY A 191 13.24 11.49 -14.98
C GLY A 191 13.06 10.34 -14.04
N ALA A 192 13.77 9.24 -14.30
CA ALA A 192 13.92 8.14 -13.37
C ALA A 192 15.10 8.45 -12.43
N PHE A 193 14.89 8.31 -11.13
CA PHE A 193 15.92 8.53 -10.10
C PHE A 193 16.27 7.20 -9.46
N LEU A 194 17.48 6.72 -9.77
CA LEU A 194 18.04 5.50 -9.21
C LEU A 194 18.82 5.85 -7.94
N ASN A 195 18.38 5.33 -6.81
CA ASN A 195 19.15 5.33 -5.59
C ASN A 195 20.07 4.11 -5.53
N GLN A 196 21.35 4.35 -5.29
CA GLN A 196 22.34 3.33 -4.98
C GLN A 196 23.11 3.77 -3.72
N ASN A 197 22.80 3.16 -2.58
CA ASN A 197 23.40 3.47 -1.28
C ASN A 197 23.31 4.97 -0.88
N GLY A 198 22.16 5.61 -1.14
CA GLY A 198 21.94 7.03 -0.85
C GLY A 198 22.43 8.00 -1.94
N LYS A 199 23.14 7.52 -2.95
CA LYS A 199 23.52 8.32 -4.10
C LYS A 199 22.45 8.24 -5.18
N LEU A 200 21.84 9.37 -5.48
CA LEU A 200 20.83 9.48 -6.53
C LEU A 200 21.50 9.76 -7.89
N ARG A 201 21.12 8.96 -8.89
CA ARG A 201 21.45 9.12 -10.30
C ARG A 201 20.18 9.47 -11.07
N LYS A 202 20.21 10.52 -11.87
CA LYS A 202 19.12 10.87 -12.77
C LYS A 202 19.30 10.17 -14.10
N LEU A 203 18.31 9.39 -14.52
CA LEU A 203 18.37 8.57 -15.72
C LEU A 203 17.35 9.07 -16.77
N ALA A 204 17.81 9.33 -17.98
CA ALA A 204 17.00 9.59 -19.18
C ALA A 204 16.76 8.27 -19.91
N ILE A 205 15.90 7.42 -19.36
CA ILE A 205 15.61 6.08 -19.89
C ILE A 205 14.75 6.15 -21.16
N LYS A 206 13.94 7.21 -21.32
CA LYS A 206 13.06 7.37 -22.46
C LYS A 206 13.88 7.56 -23.75
N THR A 207 13.69 6.68 -24.72
CA THR A 207 14.19 6.81 -26.10
C THR A 207 13.13 7.33 -27.06
N ALA A 208 13.51 7.71 -28.29
CA ALA A 208 12.61 8.36 -29.25
C ALA A 208 11.45 7.47 -29.72
N ASP A 209 11.61 6.15 -29.67
CA ASP A 209 10.62 5.14 -30.04
C ASP A 209 9.59 4.85 -28.93
N MET A 210 9.84 5.30 -27.70
CA MET A 210 8.94 5.09 -26.58
C MET A 210 7.77 6.07 -26.55
N VAL A 211 6.56 5.55 -26.33
CA VAL A 211 5.31 6.36 -26.34
C VAL A 211 5.22 7.35 -25.17
N SER A 212 5.86 7.05 -24.04
CA SER A 212 5.85 7.90 -22.85
C SER A 212 7.12 7.74 -22.01
N GLY A 213 7.17 8.36 -20.83
CA GLY A 213 8.16 8.08 -19.80
C GLY A 213 7.92 6.70 -19.15
N SER A 214 8.96 6.21 -18.48
CA SER A 214 8.96 4.89 -17.83
C SER A 214 8.14 4.86 -16.55
N VAL A 215 7.34 3.79 -16.38
CA VAL A 215 6.50 3.53 -15.20
C VAL A 215 6.52 2.04 -14.83
N TYR A 216 6.04 1.70 -13.64
CA TYR A 216 5.90 0.32 -13.16
C TYR A 216 7.21 -0.47 -13.20
N PHE A 217 8.23 0.06 -12.53
CA PHE A 217 9.55 -0.55 -12.46
C PHE A 217 9.58 -1.88 -11.72
N GLY A 218 10.44 -2.81 -12.19
CA GLY A 218 10.79 -4.04 -11.52
C GLY A 218 12.27 -4.34 -11.68
N PHE A 219 13.00 -4.54 -10.57
CA PHE A 219 14.41 -4.90 -10.59
C PHE A 219 14.62 -6.39 -10.82
N SER A 220 15.66 -6.74 -11.57
CA SER A 220 16.18 -8.10 -11.61
C SER A 220 16.89 -8.46 -10.29
N PRO A 221 17.07 -9.76 -9.96
CA PRO A 221 17.73 -10.19 -8.72
C PRO A 221 19.13 -9.60 -8.50
N SER A 222 19.94 -9.44 -9.55
CA SER A 222 21.26 -8.81 -9.45
C SER A 222 21.19 -7.28 -9.25
N GLY A 223 20.03 -6.66 -9.50
CA GLY A 223 19.89 -5.21 -9.57
C GLY A 223 20.53 -4.55 -10.79
N ARG A 224 21.11 -5.34 -11.73
CA ARG A 224 21.68 -4.82 -12.96
C ARG A 224 20.62 -4.38 -13.95
N TYR A 225 19.55 -5.17 -14.09
CA TYR A 225 18.49 -4.87 -15.03
C TYR A 225 17.27 -4.33 -14.31
N ILE A 226 16.56 -3.44 -14.99
CA ILE A 226 15.26 -2.97 -14.57
C ILE A 226 14.28 -3.11 -15.73
N THR A 227 13.12 -3.70 -15.46
CA THR A 227 12.03 -3.71 -16.42
C THR A 227 11.03 -2.61 -16.08
N PHE A 228 10.37 -2.06 -17.09
CA PHE A 228 9.37 -1.00 -16.96
C PHE A 228 8.42 -1.00 -18.15
N SER A 229 7.31 -0.32 -18.03
CA SER A 229 6.45 -0.06 -19.18
C SER A 229 6.37 1.42 -19.51
N THR A 230 5.95 1.73 -20.73
CA THR A 230 5.58 3.06 -21.20
C THR A 230 4.11 3.04 -21.57
N ASN A 231 3.31 3.97 -21.07
CA ASN A 231 1.86 3.93 -21.17
C ASN A 231 1.31 5.28 -21.63
N VAL A 232 0.37 5.25 -22.57
CA VAL A 232 -0.47 6.40 -22.90
C VAL A 232 -1.82 6.23 -22.22
N ILE A 233 -1.97 6.88 -21.08
CA ILE A 233 -3.13 6.74 -20.19
C ILE A 233 -4.21 7.74 -20.61
N VAL A 234 -5.44 7.26 -20.73
CA VAL A 234 -6.63 8.08 -21.03
C VAL A 234 -7.57 8.04 -19.82
N PRO A 235 -7.74 9.15 -19.08
CA PRO A 235 -8.78 9.29 -18.10
C PRO A 235 -10.09 9.74 -18.74
N ALA A 236 -11.20 9.13 -18.39
CA ALA A 236 -12.53 9.50 -18.82
C ALA A 236 -13.48 9.61 -17.63
N PHE A 237 -14.24 10.71 -17.58
CA PHE A 237 -15.19 10.93 -16.50
C PHE A 237 -16.59 10.44 -16.87
N HIS A 238 -17.25 9.78 -15.93
CA HIS A 238 -18.64 9.35 -16.06
C HIS A 238 -19.57 10.20 -15.21
N SER A 239 -20.76 10.45 -15.70
CA SER A 239 -21.82 11.11 -14.95
C SER A 239 -22.61 10.17 -14.02
N LYS A 240 -22.29 8.88 -14.01
CA LYS A 240 -23.01 7.87 -13.23
C LYS A 240 -22.53 7.83 -11.77
N ALA A 241 -23.48 7.72 -10.84
CA ALA A 241 -23.18 7.37 -9.45
C ALA A 241 -22.49 5.99 -9.40
N GLY A 242 -21.46 5.85 -8.58
CA GLY A 242 -20.74 4.59 -8.36
C GLY A 242 -19.52 4.35 -9.24
N LYS A 243 -19.44 4.93 -10.46
CA LYS A 243 -18.22 4.89 -11.29
C LYS A 243 -18.00 6.23 -11.96
N ARG A 244 -17.29 7.13 -11.30
CA ARG A 244 -17.04 8.48 -11.80
C ARG A 244 -15.88 8.56 -12.77
N LEU A 245 -14.91 7.70 -12.62
CA LEU A 245 -13.69 7.72 -13.40
C LEU A 245 -13.45 6.36 -14.05
N GLU A 246 -13.12 6.38 -15.33
CA GLU A 246 -12.59 5.28 -16.10
C GLU A 246 -11.20 5.63 -16.57
N VAL A 247 -10.23 4.75 -16.39
CA VAL A 247 -8.87 4.96 -16.83
C VAL A 247 -8.41 3.73 -17.60
N PHE A 248 -7.82 3.95 -18.76
CA PHE A 248 -7.33 2.87 -19.61
C PHE A 248 -6.09 3.29 -20.39
N ASP A 249 -5.29 2.31 -20.77
CA ASP A 249 -4.17 2.50 -21.69
C ASP A 249 -4.65 2.44 -23.12
N SER A 250 -4.25 3.44 -23.93
CA SER A 250 -4.46 3.43 -25.38
C SER A 250 -3.25 2.88 -26.14
N LYS A 251 -2.07 2.91 -25.52
CA LYS A 251 -0.81 2.31 -25.95
C LYS A 251 0.01 1.96 -24.73
N SER A 252 0.66 0.80 -24.75
CA SER A 252 1.64 0.44 -23.74
C SER A 252 2.61 -0.61 -24.26
N ASP A 253 3.89 -0.47 -23.92
CA ASP A 253 4.98 -1.37 -24.29
C ASP A 253 5.86 -1.62 -23.07
N VAL A 254 6.48 -2.80 -23.00
CA VAL A 254 7.43 -3.19 -21.96
C VAL A 254 8.86 -3.16 -22.50
N TYR A 255 9.76 -2.67 -21.68
CA TYR A 255 11.19 -2.55 -21.96
C TYR A 255 12.03 -3.09 -20.81
N VAL A 256 13.29 -3.43 -21.12
CA VAL A 256 14.32 -3.73 -20.13
C VAL A 256 15.47 -2.74 -20.30
N ALA A 257 15.97 -2.18 -19.20
CA ALA A 257 17.17 -1.36 -19.19
C ALA A 257 18.32 -2.09 -18.49
N ASP A 258 19.49 -2.10 -19.10
CA ASP A 258 20.75 -2.47 -18.46
C ASP A 258 21.35 -1.22 -17.81
N LEU A 259 21.33 -1.18 -16.47
CA LEU A 259 21.79 -0.03 -15.68
C LEU A 259 23.31 0.13 -15.63
N GLN A 260 24.07 -0.91 -16.03
CA GLN A 260 25.53 -0.86 -16.12
C GLN A 260 25.98 -0.29 -17.48
N GLU A 261 25.30 -0.72 -18.54
CA GLU A 261 25.65 -0.33 -19.89
C GLU A 261 24.88 0.89 -20.42
N ASN A 262 23.94 1.43 -19.61
CA ASN A 262 23.00 2.49 -20.02
C ASN A 262 22.32 2.16 -21.38
N ARG A 263 21.83 0.93 -21.50
CA ARG A 263 21.29 0.39 -22.75
C ARG A 263 19.86 -0.11 -22.57
N ILE A 264 19.00 0.17 -23.54
CA ILE A 264 17.65 -0.38 -23.61
C ILE A 264 17.66 -1.67 -24.43
N ILE A 265 17.16 -2.75 -23.83
CA ILE A 265 16.96 -4.04 -24.47
C ILE A 265 15.51 -4.11 -24.96
N ARG A 266 15.32 -4.47 -26.21
CA ARG A 266 14.02 -4.52 -26.89
C ARG A 266 13.74 -5.94 -27.38
N SER A 267 12.47 -6.29 -27.39
CA SER A 267 11.99 -7.53 -28.00
C SER A 267 10.64 -7.28 -28.70
N PRO A 268 10.43 -7.76 -29.92
CA PRO A 268 9.13 -7.69 -30.58
C PRO A 268 7.98 -8.33 -29.78
N LEU A 269 8.29 -9.17 -28.81
CA LEU A 269 7.31 -9.83 -27.93
C LEU A 269 6.94 -8.98 -26.69
N LEU A 270 7.64 -7.86 -26.47
CA LEU A 270 7.39 -6.89 -25.40
C LEU A 270 6.96 -5.51 -25.94
N ASN A 271 7.09 -5.32 -27.26
CA ASN A 271 6.80 -4.06 -27.96
C ASN A 271 6.00 -4.35 -29.24
N ASP A 272 4.92 -5.13 -29.12
CA ASP A 272 4.07 -5.49 -30.26
C ASP A 272 3.02 -4.40 -30.49
N SER A 273 3.09 -3.72 -31.63
CA SER A 273 2.17 -2.62 -31.98
C SER A 273 0.69 -3.04 -32.05
N THR A 274 0.38 -4.34 -32.05
CA THR A 274 -0.98 -4.90 -32.06
C THR A 274 -1.47 -5.29 -30.65
N MET A 275 -0.60 -5.17 -29.65
CA MET A 275 -0.83 -5.55 -28.27
C MET A 275 -0.66 -4.36 -27.33
N LEU A 276 -1.10 -4.53 -26.10
CA LEU A 276 -0.85 -3.66 -24.96
C LEU A 276 -0.10 -4.45 -23.92
N GLU A 277 1.15 -4.11 -23.62
CA GLU A 277 1.98 -4.76 -22.63
C GLU A 277 2.28 -3.81 -21.46
N THR A 278 2.09 -4.28 -20.22
CA THR A 278 2.25 -3.44 -19.03
C THR A 278 2.56 -4.25 -17.76
N PHE A 279 2.88 -3.55 -16.67
CA PHE A 279 3.16 -4.11 -15.33
C PHE A 279 4.20 -5.23 -15.30
N PRO A 280 5.38 -5.03 -15.89
CA PRO A 280 6.40 -6.06 -15.88
C PRO A 280 7.03 -6.22 -14.48
N THR A 281 7.44 -7.47 -14.17
CA THR A 281 8.22 -7.81 -12.98
C THR A 281 9.11 -9.01 -13.25
N PHE A 282 10.30 -9.05 -12.66
CA PHE A 282 11.16 -10.23 -12.74
C PHE A 282 10.71 -11.32 -11.77
N SER A 283 10.98 -12.57 -12.13
CA SER A 283 10.99 -13.65 -11.16
C SER A 283 12.16 -13.49 -10.18
N PRO A 284 12.04 -13.97 -8.92
CA PRO A 284 13.12 -13.86 -7.93
C PRO A 284 14.40 -14.59 -8.30
N ASP A 285 14.33 -15.58 -9.20
CA ASP A 285 15.49 -16.31 -9.74
C ASP A 285 16.10 -15.67 -11.01
N GLY A 286 15.47 -14.60 -11.53
CA GLY A 286 15.94 -13.88 -12.73
C GLY A 286 15.68 -14.58 -14.06
N HIS A 287 15.01 -15.73 -14.06
CA HIS A 287 14.81 -16.53 -15.28
C HIS A 287 13.63 -16.11 -16.14
N TYR A 288 12.72 -15.29 -15.59
CA TYR A 288 11.52 -14.85 -16.30
C TYR A 288 11.22 -13.38 -16.03
N ILE A 289 10.60 -12.74 -17.03
CA ILE A 289 9.86 -11.51 -16.89
C ILE A 289 8.37 -11.88 -16.99
N TYR A 290 7.60 -11.56 -15.94
CA TYR A 290 6.14 -11.63 -15.93
C TYR A 290 5.58 -10.27 -16.31
N TYR A 291 4.53 -10.25 -17.12
CA TYR A 291 3.85 -8.99 -17.50
C TYR A 291 2.41 -9.24 -17.89
N CYS A 292 1.62 -8.17 -17.96
CA CYS A 292 0.23 -8.22 -18.40
C CYS A 292 0.15 -7.84 -19.87
N VAL A 293 -0.62 -8.60 -20.65
CA VAL A 293 -0.77 -8.38 -22.09
C VAL A 293 -2.23 -8.47 -22.52
N ALA A 294 -2.66 -7.57 -23.39
CA ALA A 294 -3.98 -7.60 -24.01
C ALA A 294 -3.90 -7.24 -25.50
N ARG A 295 -4.86 -7.75 -26.29
CA ARG A 295 -5.03 -7.29 -27.67
C ARG A 295 -5.67 -5.91 -27.70
N HIS A 296 -5.22 -5.10 -28.64
CA HIS A 296 -5.92 -3.84 -28.93
C HIS A 296 -7.39 -4.08 -29.26
N VAL A 297 -8.23 -3.26 -28.68
CA VAL A 297 -9.67 -3.17 -28.98
C VAL A 297 -9.96 -1.73 -29.45
N ARG A 298 -11.12 -1.51 -30.08
CA ARG A 298 -11.52 -0.17 -30.50
C ARG A 298 -11.98 0.65 -29.28
N LEU A 299 -11.11 1.49 -28.77
CA LEU A 299 -11.36 2.36 -27.62
C LEU A 299 -12.04 3.67 -28.03
N PRO A 300 -12.99 4.19 -27.23
CA PRO A 300 -13.51 3.61 -25.97
C PRO A 300 -14.65 2.62 -26.15
N GLN A 301 -15.13 2.35 -27.38
CA GLN A 301 -16.36 1.62 -27.68
C GLN A 301 -16.34 0.18 -27.16
N GLU A 302 -15.18 -0.48 -27.23
CA GLU A 302 -15.00 -1.89 -26.86
C GLU A 302 -14.20 -2.04 -25.55
N LEU A 303 -14.10 -0.99 -24.73
CA LEU A 303 -13.32 -1.00 -23.50
C LEU A 303 -13.64 -2.18 -22.58
N LYS A 304 -14.92 -2.58 -22.48
CA LYS A 304 -15.33 -3.73 -21.66
C LYS A 304 -14.84 -5.10 -22.19
N GLN A 305 -14.32 -5.15 -23.42
CA GLN A 305 -13.70 -6.35 -24.01
C GLN A 305 -12.18 -6.38 -23.78
N LEU A 306 -11.60 -5.27 -23.26
CA LEU A 306 -10.18 -5.18 -22.98
C LEU A 306 -9.85 -5.99 -21.73
N GLN A 307 -9.30 -7.17 -21.93
CA GLN A 307 -8.88 -8.07 -20.84
C GLN A 307 -7.42 -8.42 -20.98
N TYR A 308 -6.67 -8.20 -19.91
CA TYR A 308 -5.25 -8.52 -19.83
C TYR A 308 -5.05 -9.92 -19.26
N ALA A 309 -4.22 -10.71 -19.93
CA ALA A 309 -3.70 -11.96 -19.41
C ALA A 309 -2.38 -11.72 -18.68
N LEU A 310 -2.07 -12.56 -17.69
CA LEU A 310 -0.74 -12.68 -17.13
C LEU A 310 0.06 -13.66 -17.96
N VAL A 311 1.21 -13.20 -18.44
CA VAL A 311 2.14 -14.01 -19.23
C VAL A 311 3.55 -13.90 -18.67
N ARG A 312 4.45 -14.78 -19.12
CA ARG A 312 5.88 -14.69 -18.82
C ARG A 312 6.72 -15.00 -20.06
N ILE A 313 7.90 -14.41 -20.11
CA ILE A 313 8.91 -14.64 -21.13
C ILE A 313 10.24 -14.98 -20.48
N PRO A 314 11.02 -15.96 -20.98
CA PRO A 314 12.34 -16.24 -20.43
C PRO A 314 13.27 -15.03 -20.53
N PHE A 315 14.12 -14.89 -19.52
CA PHE A 315 15.18 -13.87 -19.47
C PHE A 315 16.46 -14.50 -18.95
N ASP A 316 17.58 -14.21 -19.61
CA ASP A 316 18.91 -14.61 -19.14
C ASP A 316 19.61 -13.39 -18.54
N GLU A 317 19.70 -13.35 -17.23
CA GLU A 317 20.32 -12.24 -16.50
C GLU A 317 21.84 -12.14 -16.74
N THR A 318 22.50 -13.19 -17.18
CA THR A 318 23.93 -13.17 -17.48
C THR A 318 24.22 -12.35 -18.74
N THR A 319 23.42 -12.56 -19.77
CA THR A 319 23.59 -11.95 -21.10
C THR A 319 22.67 -10.75 -21.35
N GLY A 320 21.59 -10.63 -20.59
CA GLY A 320 20.49 -9.68 -20.84
C GLY A 320 19.59 -10.12 -22.01
N SER A 321 19.61 -11.39 -22.38
CA SER A 321 18.84 -11.89 -23.51
C SER A 321 17.41 -12.21 -23.13
N ILE A 322 16.45 -11.75 -23.94
CA ILE A 322 15.01 -12.05 -23.81
C ILE A 322 14.71 -13.28 -24.69
N GLY A 323 13.96 -14.22 -24.16
CA GLY A 323 13.56 -15.44 -24.89
C GLY A 323 12.61 -15.15 -26.06
N THR A 324 12.33 -16.18 -26.84
CA THR A 324 11.53 -16.11 -28.08
C THR A 324 10.13 -16.70 -27.95
N GLN A 325 9.76 -17.17 -26.76
CA GLN A 325 8.45 -17.78 -26.50
C GLN A 325 7.80 -17.13 -25.28
N VAL A 326 6.52 -16.80 -25.40
CA VAL A 326 5.68 -16.27 -24.32
C VAL A 326 4.76 -17.38 -23.83
N ASP A 327 4.78 -17.65 -22.51
CA ASP A 327 3.91 -18.60 -21.85
C ASP A 327 2.76 -17.85 -21.16
N THR A 328 1.51 -18.30 -21.41
CA THR A 328 0.35 -17.79 -20.64
C THR A 328 0.33 -18.43 -19.26
N VAL A 329 0.33 -17.58 -18.22
CA VAL A 329 0.29 -18.01 -16.81
C VAL A 329 -1.14 -18.02 -16.29
N TYR A 330 -1.89 -16.95 -16.57
CA TYR A 330 -3.29 -16.84 -16.15
C TYR A 330 -4.09 -16.00 -17.15
N GLN A 331 -5.31 -16.48 -17.47
CA GLN A 331 -6.24 -15.80 -18.38
C GLN A 331 -7.68 -16.18 -18.04
N SER A 332 -8.35 -15.37 -17.23
CA SER A 332 -9.77 -15.59 -16.86
C SER A 332 -10.51 -14.28 -16.69
N ARG A 333 -9.93 -13.35 -15.94
CA ARG A 333 -10.38 -11.96 -15.79
C ARG A 333 -9.21 -11.05 -16.20
N SER A 334 -9.46 -9.75 -16.36
CA SER A 334 -8.40 -8.78 -16.63
C SER A 334 -7.42 -8.70 -15.44
N VAL A 335 -6.13 -8.92 -15.69
CA VAL A 335 -5.07 -9.00 -14.68
C VAL A 335 -4.26 -7.72 -14.61
N CYS A 336 -3.86 -7.32 -13.40
CA CYS A 336 -3.00 -6.17 -13.17
C CYS A 336 -1.97 -6.45 -12.06
N HIS A 337 -0.84 -5.74 -12.13
CA HIS A 337 0.17 -5.66 -11.08
C HIS A 337 0.67 -7.02 -10.55
N PRO A 338 1.15 -7.94 -11.37
CA PRO A 338 1.69 -9.19 -10.87
C PRO A 338 2.90 -8.94 -9.97
N ARG A 339 2.97 -9.67 -8.85
CA ARG A 339 4.10 -9.68 -7.90
C ARG A 339 4.40 -11.10 -7.51
N ILE A 340 5.60 -11.57 -7.83
CA ILE A 340 6.03 -12.92 -7.48
C ILE A 340 6.55 -12.89 -6.03
N SER A 341 6.17 -13.89 -5.22
CA SER A 341 6.67 -14.02 -3.85
C SER A 341 8.19 -14.23 -3.84
N PRO A 342 8.91 -13.79 -2.80
CA PRO A 342 10.37 -13.88 -2.75
C PRO A 342 10.93 -15.29 -2.90
N ASP A 343 10.15 -16.31 -2.53
CA ASP A 343 10.51 -17.75 -2.72
C ASP A 343 10.17 -18.29 -4.12
N GLY A 344 9.59 -17.46 -4.99
CA GLY A 344 9.19 -17.84 -6.35
C GLY A 344 7.94 -18.71 -6.46
N ARG A 345 7.32 -19.05 -5.33
CA ARG A 345 6.21 -20.01 -5.30
C ARG A 345 4.88 -19.41 -5.73
N TYR A 346 4.59 -18.19 -5.33
CA TYR A 346 3.29 -17.57 -5.56
C TYR A 346 3.39 -16.35 -6.48
N ALA A 347 2.41 -16.23 -7.38
CA ALA A 347 2.09 -14.98 -8.06
C ALA A 347 0.86 -14.36 -7.41
N LEU A 348 1.00 -13.16 -6.87
CA LEU A 348 -0.08 -12.32 -6.35
C LEU A 348 -0.39 -11.25 -7.39
N PHE A 349 -1.65 -11.09 -7.75
CA PHE A 349 -2.10 -10.13 -8.77
C PHE A 349 -3.51 -9.65 -8.50
N SER A 350 -3.87 -8.48 -9.03
CA SER A 350 -5.25 -8.00 -9.02
C SER A 350 -6.01 -8.50 -10.25
N VAL A 351 -7.30 -8.79 -10.09
CA VAL A 351 -8.22 -9.13 -11.18
C VAL A 351 -9.45 -8.22 -11.16
N GLN A 352 -9.97 -7.92 -12.34
CA GLN A 352 -11.17 -7.10 -12.54
C GLN A 352 -11.89 -7.53 -13.81
N ASP A 353 -13.10 -6.99 -14.08
CA ASP A 353 -13.88 -7.43 -15.22
C ASP A 353 -13.25 -7.03 -16.55
N TYR A 354 -12.60 -5.86 -16.63
CA TYR A 354 -11.91 -5.35 -17.83
C TYR A 354 -10.92 -4.25 -17.47
N GLY A 355 -10.07 -3.87 -18.42
CA GLY A 355 -9.13 -2.76 -18.26
C GLY A 355 -7.95 -3.07 -17.34
N THR A 356 -7.27 -2.04 -16.85
CA THR A 356 -5.97 -2.19 -16.20
C THR A 356 -5.73 -1.25 -15.01
N PHE A 357 -6.74 -0.52 -14.53
CA PHE A 357 -6.62 0.37 -13.38
C PHE A 357 -7.56 -0.05 -12.24
N PRO A 358 -7.19 -1.10 -11.50
CA PRO A 358 -8.06 -1.78 -10.53
C PRO A 358 -8.59 -0.88 -9.43
N ILE A 359 -7.87 0.20 -9.06
CA ILE A 359 -8.30 1.15 -8.03
C ILE A 359 -9.62 1.88 -8.38
N TRP A 360 -9.99 1.90 -9.68
CA TRP A 360 -11.24 2.47 -10.18
C TRP A 360 -12.34 1.44 -10.44
N HIS A 361 -12.05 0.16 -10.19
CA HIS A 361 -12.97 -0.95 -10.32
C HIS A 361 -13.39 -1.43 -8.94
N GLN A 362 -14.66 -1.24 -8.59
CA GLN A 362 -15.19 -1.68 -7.30
C GLN A 362 -15.03 -3.19 -7.11
N GLU A 363 -15.18 -3.95 -8.18
CA GLU A 363 -15.09 -5.41 -8.25
C GLU A 363 -13.65 -5.94 -8.38
N SER A 364 -12.66 -5.07 -8.17
CA SER A 364 -11.26 -5.50 -8.21
C SER A 364 -10.89 -6.25 -6.95
N ASP A 365 -10.42 -7.49 -7.15
CA ASP A 365 -9.99 -8.43 -6.12
C ASP A 365 -8.52 -8.81 -6.29
N LEU A 366 -7.90 -9.25 -5.19
CA LEU A 366 -6.62 -9.94 -5.22
C LEU A 366 -6.82 -11.43 -5.47
N CYS A 367 -5.93 -12.02 -6.28
CA CYS A 367 -5.82 -13.46 -6.47
C CYS A 367 -4.37 -13.90 -6.22
N MET A 368 -4.20 -15.09 -5.67
CA MET A 368 -2.89 -15.71 -5.46
C MET A 368 -2.83 -17.06 -6.17
N MET A 369 -1.87 -17.23 -7.07
CA MET A 369 -1.65 -18.46 -7.82
C MET A 369 -0.40 -19.15 -7.31
N ASP A 370 -0.49 -20.44 -6.97
CA ASP A 370 0.68 -21.30 -6.74
C ASP A 370 1.27 -21.67 -8.10
N LEU A 371 2.46 -21.13 -8.40
CA LEU A 371 3.14 -21.31 -9.70
C LEU A 371 3.63 -22.74 -9.93
N THR A 372 3.72 -23.57 -8.88
CA THR A 372 4.11 -24.97 -8.99
C THR A 372 2.96 -25.85 -9.43
N THR A 373 1.75 -25.58 -8.87
CA THR A 373 0.57 -26.42 -9.11
C THR A 373 -0.40 -25.83 -10.13
N GLY A 374 -0.32 -24.52 -10.38
CA GLY A 374 -1.29 -23.77 -11.17
C GLY A 374 -2.60 -23.46 -10.43
N ALA A 375 -2.72 -23.84 -9.16
CA ALA A 375 -3.93 -23.56 -8.36
C ALA A 375 -4.07 -22.07 -8.04
N VAL A 376 -5.27 -21.53 -8.18
CA VAL A 376 -5.59 -20.13 -7.91
C VAL A 376 -6.51 -20.03 -6.69
N ASP A 377 -6.09 -19.25 -5.70
CA ASP A 377 -6.91 -18.83 -4.56
C ASP A 377 -7.46 -17.43 -4.82
N THR A 378 -8.77 -17.27 -4.74
CA THR A 378 -9.48 -15.99 -4.90
C THR A 378 -9.46 -15.14 -3.63
N LEU A 379 -8.75 -15.55 -2.61
CA LEU A 379 -8.47 -14.82 -1.37
C LEU A 379 -9.75 -14.26 -0.68
N THR A 380 -10.77 -15.07 -0.54
CA THR A 380 -12.08 -14.66 0.02
C THR A 380 -12.00 -14.11 1.45
N ALA A 381 -10.99 -14.52 2.24
CA ALA A 381 -10.73 -13.97 3.59
C ALA A 381 -10.07 -12.58 3.54
N VAL A 382 -9.53 -12.18 2.39
CA VAL A 382 -8.76 -10.95 2.20
C VAL A 382 -9.56 -9.89 1.49
N ASN A 383 -10.22 -10.27 0.39
CA ASN A 383 -10.97 -9.37 -0.47
C ASN A 383 -12.23 -8.82 0.22
N SER A 384 -12.65 -7.65 -0.22
CA SER A 384 -13.84 -6.95 0.26
C SER A 384 -14.85 -6.75 -0.90
N ASN A 385 -15.94 -6.05 -0.63
CA ASN A 385 -16.89 -5.64 -1.67
C ASN A 385 -16.49 -4.31 -2.33
N ARG A 386 -15.24 -3.90 -2.18
CA ARG A 386 -14.65 -2.70 -2.76
C ARG A 386 -13.30 -3.06 -3.37
N SER A 387 -12.71 -2.11 -4.11
CA SER A 387 -11.40 -2.30 -4.74
C SER A 387 -10.32 -2.69 -3.73
N ASP A 388 -9.68 -3.82 -3.97
CA ASP A 388 -8.51 -4.33 -3.28
C ASP A 388 -7.37 -4.52 -4.31
N THR A 389 -6.26 -3.76 -4.18
CA THR A 389 -5.24 -3.68 -5.23
C THR A 389 -3.91 -3.10 -4.74
N TYR A 390 -2.96 -2.85 -5.65
CA TYR A 390 -1.63 -2.28 -5.37
C TYR A 390 -0.92 -3.00 -4.22
N HIS A 391 -0.61 -4.24 -4.44
CA HIS A 391 0.00 -5.13 -3.45
C HIS A 391 1.51 -5.27 -3.64
N SER A 392 2.20 -5.57 -2.54
CA SER A 392 3.61 -5.95 -2.53
C SER A 392 3.92 -6.93 -1.40
N TRP A 393 4.92 -7.81 -1.64
CA TRP A 393 5.37 -8.79 -0.66
C TRP A 393 6.37 -8.20 0.34
N SER A 394 6.36 -8.72 1.56
CA SER A 394 7.48 -8.65 2.50
C SER A 394 8.59 -9.59 2.08
N SER A 395 9.84 -9.27 2.44
CA SER A 395 11.04 -10.02 2.01
C SER A 395 11.03 -11.49 2.42
N ASN A 396 10.31 -11.86 3.47
CA ASN A 396 10.18 -13.24 3.92
C ASN A 396 9.05 -14.02 3.24
N GLY A 397 8.25 -13.40 2.36
CA GLY A 397 7.11 -14.02 1.70
C GLY A 397 5.97 -14.46 2.63
N ARG A 398 5.99 -13.99 3.90
CA ARG A 398 4.93 -14.30 4.89
C ARG A 398 3.89 -13.21 5.01
N TRP A 399 4.18 -12.01 4.52
CA TRP A 399 3.29 -10.87 4.54
C TRP A 399 3.18 -10.26 3.16
N PHE A 400 2.02 -9.74 2.85
CA PHE A 400 1.87 -8.74 1.80
C PHE A 400 1.05 -7.56 2.32
N VAL A 401 1.30 -6.41 1.73
CA VAL A 401 0.52 -5.18 1.95
C VAL A 401 -0.23 -4.84 0.67
N PHE A 402 -1.41 -4.25 0.80
CA PHE A 402 -2.21 -3.81 -0.34
C PHE A 402 -3.05 -2.59 0.01
N ALA A 403 -3.50 -1.85 -0.99
CA ALA A 403 -4.42 -0.73 -0.84
C ALA A 403 -5.86 -1.23 -0.98
N SER A 404 -6.71 -0.91 0.00
CA SER A 404 -8.12 -1.30 0.02
C SER A 404 -9.02 -0.09 0.22
N LYS A 405 -10.12 -0.04 -0.51
CA LYS A 405 -11.20 0.96 -0.33
C LYS A 405 -12.38 0.42 0.48
N ARG A 406 -12.19 -0.65 1.26
CA ARG A 406 -13.26 -1.40 1.96
C ARG A 406 -14.10 -0.57 2.93
N ASP A 407 -13.55 0.49 3.51
CA ASP A 407 -14.23 1.25 4.55
C ASP A 407 -15.31 2.18 3.98
N ASP A 408 -14.98 2.93 2.93
CA ASP A 408 -15.83 4.00 2.39
C ASP A 408 -16.03 3.95 0.86
N GLY A 409 -15.27 3.11 0.16
CA GLY A 409 -15.26 3.01 -1.30
C GLY A 409 -14.54 4.17 -2.00
N LEU A 410 -13.97 5.12 -1.26
CA LEU A 410 -13.35 6.34 -1.77
C LEU A 410 -11.83 6.34 -1.59
N PHE A 411 -11.37 6.19 -0.34
CA PHE A 411 -9.97 6.32 0.03
C PHE A 411 -9.31 4.96 0.20
N GLY A 412 -8.24 4.72 -0.55
CA GLY A 412 -7.40 3.55 -0.34
C GLY A 412 -6.64 3.64 0.97
N LYS A 413 -6.67 2.59 1.77
CA LYS A 413 -5.91 2.46 3.03
C LYS A 413 -5.01 1.23 2.94
N PRO A 414 -3.81 1.24 3.57
CA PRO A 414 -2.92 0.08 3.54
C PRO A 414 -3.39 -0.99 4.52
N TYR A 415 -3.53 -2.20 4.01
CA TYR A 415 -3.88 -3.39 4.78
C TYR A 415 -2.78 -4.43 4.68
N PHE A 416 -2.44 -5.08 5.79
CA PHE A 416 -1.48 -6.17 5.85
C PHE A 416 -2.18 -7.50 5.95
N CYS A 417 -1.69 -8.48 5.20
CA CYS A 417 -2.20 -9.83 5.21
C CYS A 417 -1.08 -10.83 5.53
N TYR A 418 -1.32 -11.72 6.47
CA TYR A 418 -0.43 -12.84 6.77
C TYR A 418 -0.74 -14.02 5.85
N VAL A 419 0.32 -14.63 5.31
CA VAL A 419 0.26 -15.88 4.55
C VAL A 419 1.04 -16.94 5.32
N ASP A 420 0.36 -17.97 5.77
CA ASP A 420 1.00 -19.04 6.54
C ASP A 420 1.89 -19.94 5.67
N ARG A 421 2.58 -20.91 6.29
CA ARG A 421 3.50 -21.82 5.59
C ARG A 421 2.82 -22.76 4.60
N HIS A 422 1.49 -22.90 4.70
CA HIS A 422 0.68 -23.69 3.78
C HIS A 422 0.16 -22.86 2.60
N GLY A 423 0.44 -21.55 2.58
CA GLY A 423 -0.03 -20.62 1.57
C GLY A 423 -1.43 -20.06 1.83
N LYS A 424 -2.00 -20.29 3.03
CA LYS A 424 -3.30 -19.73 3.40
C LYS A 424 -3.15 -18.28 3.83
N ALA A 425 -3.89 -17.40 3.16
CA ALA A 425 -4.02 -16.00 3.53
C ALA A 425 -5.05 -15.83 4.67
N HIS A 426 -4.72 -14.99 5.65
CA HIS A 426 -5.54 -14.72 6.82
C HIS A 426 -6.29 -13.38 6.69
N LYS A 427 -7.25 -13.12 7.58
CA LYS A 427 -7.95 -11.83 7.64
C LYS A 427 -6.94 -10.69 7.73
N PRO A 428 -7.00 -9.68 6.83
CA PRO A 428 -6.08 -8.56 6.85
C PRO A 428 -6.44 -7.54 7.94
N PHE A 429 -5.45 -6.73 8.32
CA PHE A 429 -5.65 -5.61 9.24
C PHE A 429 -5.06 -4.32 8.66
N CYS A 430 -5.70 -3.18 8.98
CA CYS A 430 -5.29 -1.85 8.53
C CYS A 430 -3.98 -1.43 9.21
N LEU A 431 -3.14 -0.65 8.52
CA LEU A 431 -1.94 -0.03 9.11
C LEU A 431 -2.31 0.75 10.38
N PRO A 432 -1.74 0.41 11.55
CA PRO A 432 -2.04 1.11 12.79
C PRO A 432 -1.58 2.57 12.76
N GLN A 433 -2.35 3.45 13.36
CA GLN A 433 -2.04 4.87 13.47
C GLN A 433 -1.90 5.30 14.95
N ARG A 434 -1.11 6.36 15.18
CA ARG A 434 -0.95 6.93 16.54
C ARG A 434 -2.29 7.40 17.10
N SER A 435 -3.05 8.19 16.30
CA SER A 435 -4.41 8.58 16.65
C SER A 435 -5.41 7.56 16.12
N PRO A 436 -6.30 7.01 16.96
CA PRO A 436 -7.39 6.15 16.53
C PRO A 436 -8.30 6.77 15.46
N ALA A 437 -8.52 8.08 15.53
CA ALA A 437 -9.35 8.83 14.60
C ALA A 437 -8.63 9.28 13.31
N PHE A 438 -7.39 8.86 13.08
CA PHE A 438 -6.57 9.31 11.93
C PHE A 438 -7.28 9.13 10.59
N TYR A 439 -7.85 7.95 10.35
CA TYR A 439 -8.49 7.66 9.08
C TYR A 439 -9.83 8.39 8.86
N ASP A 440 -10.50 8.80 9.93
CA ASP A 440 -11.70 9.63 9.85
C ASP A 440 -11.37 11.10 9.52
N ASN A 441 -10.15 11.53 9.85
CA ASN A 441 -9.66 12.89 9.67
C ASN A 441 -8.77 13.09 8.43
N THR A 442 -8.59 12.06 7.60
CA THR A 442 -7.79 12.15 6.37
C THR A 442 -8.64 11.97 5.14
N LEU A 443 -8.45 12.85 4.15
CA LEU A 443 -9.07 12.78 2.83
C LEU A 443 -8.07 12.33 1.77
N LYS A 444 -7.05 11.54 2.15
CA LYS A 444 -6.00 11.08 1.25
C LYS A 444 -6.03 9.57 1.07
N SER A 445 -5.73 9.12 -0.15
CA SER A 445 -5.54 7.71 -0.46
C SER A 445 -4.07 7.33 -0.35
N PHE A 446 -3.83 6.16 0.24
CA PHE A 446 -2.55 5.48 0.26
C PHE A 446 -2.50 4.52 -0.92
N ASN A 447 -1.63 4.79 -1.88
CA ASN A 447 -1.51 3.97 -3.08
C ASN A 447 -0.12 3.33 -3.19
N ALA A 448 -0.05 2.22 -3.92
CA ALA A 448 1.18 1.50 -4.20
C ALA A 448 2.05 1.29 -2.95
N PRO A 449 1.50 0.70 -1.86
CA PRO A 449 2.26 0.43 -0.67
C PRO A 449 3.33 -0.63 -0.97
N GLU A 450 4.57 -0.39 -0.51
CA GLU A 450 5.70 -1.29 -0.72
C GLU A 450 6.54 -1.42 0.55
N LEU A 451 6.76 -2.68 0.97
CA LEU A 451 7.56 -2.99 2.15
C LEU A 451 9.07 -2.94 1.84
N SER A 452 9.89 -2.57 2.82
CA SER A 452 11.34 -2.59 2.73
C SER A 452 12.00 -2.96 4.05
N LYS A 453 13.18 -3.62 3.95
CA LYS A 453 13.98 -4.10 5.08
C LYS A 453 14.55 -2.98 5.94
N GLY A 454 14.54 -1.75 5.43
CA GLY A 454 15.11 -0.61 6.11
C GLY A 454 14.64 0.72 5.54
N MET A 455 15.13 1.77 6.14
CA MET A 455 14.87 3.14 5.72
C MET A 455 15.62 3.45 4.41
N ILE A 456 14.89 3.96 3.41
CA ILE A 456 15.47 4.42 2.14
C ILE A 456 16.38 5.63 2.42
N PRO A 457 17.65 5.63 1.99
CA PRO A 457 18.66 6.59 2.47
C PRO A 457 18.67 7.93 1.67
N PHE A 458 17.52 8.49 1.34
CA PHE A 458 17.39 9.83 0.76
C PHE A 458 16.07 10.47 1.20
N ASP A 459 15.91 11.77 0.98
CA ASP A 459 14.70 12.53 1.28
C ASP A 459 14.28 13.44 0.10
N ALA A 460 13.25 14.26 0.32
CA ALA A 460 12.69 15.14 -0.71
C ALA A 460 13.68 16.20 -1.22
N LYS A 461 14.63 16.66 -0.38
CA LYS A 461 15.65 17.61 -0.78
C LYS A 461 16.71 16.98 -1.68
N ASP A 462 17.04 15.72 -1.42
CA ASP A 462 17.95 14.95 -2.27
C ASP A 462 17.36 14.76 -3.67
N ILE A 463 16.05 14.50 -3.77
CA ILE A 463 15.33 14.42 -5.06
C ILE A 463 15.36 15.78 -5.78
N GLU A 464 15.11 16.90 -5.09
CA GLU A 464 15.19 18.23 -5.66
C GLU A 464 16.59 18.54 -6.22
N GLN A 465 17.64 18.16 -5.48
CA GLN A 465 19.02 18.31 -5.96
C GLN A 465 19.30 17.41 -7.17
N ALA A 466 18.82 16.17 -7.16
CA ALA A 466 19.00 15.23 -8.25
C ALA A 466 18.26 15.69 -9.53
N MET A 467 17.12 16.35 -9.41
CA MET A 467 16.40 16.93 -10.57
C MET A 467 17.22 17.94 -11.36
N ARG A 468 18.15 18.64 -10.71
CA ARG A 468 19.04 19.63 -11.34
C ARG A 468 20.28 19.02 -11.98
N GLN A 469 20.53 17.72 -11.79
CA GLN A 469 21.64 17.02 -12.41
C GLN A 469 21.42 16.79 -13.89
N GLU A 470 22.50 16.69 -14.66
CA GLU A 470 22.45 16.17 -16.02
C GLU A 470 22.06 14.69 -15.98
N ALA A 471 21.14 14.29 -16.84
CA ALA A 471 20.66 12.92 -16.85
C ALA A 471 21.59 12.02 -17.66
N GLU A 472 21.82 10.82 -17.16
CA GLU A 472 22.53 9.76 -17.88
C GLU A 472 21.63 9.25 -19.00
N VAL A 473 22.08 9.34 -20.23
CA VAL A 473 21.31 8.97 -21.44
C VAL A 473 21.42 7.47 -21.71
N PHE A 474 20.30 6.85 -21.97
CA PHE A 474 20.20 5.45 -22.43
C PHE A 474 20.07 5.38 -23.96
N ARG A 475 20.63 4.33 -24.56
CA ARG A 475 20.65 4.08 -26.01
C ARG A 475 20.07 2.71 -26.38
#